data_1db7f6fbc518971cbe31bbcc487d5160
#
_entry.id   1db7f6fbc518971cbe31bbcc487d5160
#
_cell.length_a   1.000
_cell.length_b   1.000
_cell.length_c   1.000
_cell.angle_alpha   90.00
_cell.angle_beta   90.00
_cell.angle_gamma   90.00
#
_symmetry.space_group_name_H-M   'P 1'
#
loop_
_entity.id
_entity.type
_entity.pdbx_description
1 polymer ?
#
loop_
_entity_poly.entity_id
_entity_poly.type
_entity_poly.pdbx_seq_one_letter_code
_entity_poly.pdbx_strand_id
1 'polypeptide(L)'
;MNRLYVILIHSDMVEGRIASIINLLKSKVRFVQFPACGELHWCRQFITFLGGKLSMANKWVYLFSEGNANMRELLGGKGANLAEMTSLGLPVPQGFTITTEACTQYYEDGRQINDEIQAQITEYIGKMEEITGKKFGDKENPLLVSVRSGARASMPGMMDTILNLGLNETVVETIAAKSGNPRWAWDCYRRFIQMYSDVVMEVGKKYFEELIDKMKADRGVSQDVDLTADDLKELAGQFKAEYKEKLGEDFPDDPKEQLMGAIKAVFRSWDNPRANVYRRDNDIPYSWGTAVNVQSMAFGNMGDNCGTGVAFTRDPATGEKKLMGEFLKNAQGEDVVAGVRTPMPIAQMEQEFPEAFAEFKKVCETLEKHYRDMQDMEFTVEDRKLYMLQTRNGKRTAQAALKIACDLVDEGARTEEEAVAMIDPRNLDTLLHPQFDAAALKAATPVAKALGASPGAACGKVVFTAEDAVEWAARGEKVVLVRLETSP
;
A
#
# COMPACT_ATOMS: atom_id res chain seq x y z
N MET A 1 36.69 -6.94 -19.66
CA MET A 1 37.21 -8.19 -19.04
C MET A 1 37.27 -7.99 -17.54
N ASN A 2 36.19 -8.33 -16.85
CA ASN A 2 36.10 -8.26 -15.38
C ASN A 2 36.66 -9.57 -14.78
N ARG A 3 37.77 -9.50 -14.09
CA ARG A 3 38.25 -10.63 -13.28
C ARG A 3 37.69 -10.46 -11.86
N LEU A 4 36.74 -11.32 -11.54
CA LEU A 4 36.26 -11.54 -10.17
C LEU A 4 37.37 -12.35 -9.44
N TYR A 5 37.95 -11.82 -8.38
CA TYR A 5 38.80 -12.58 -7.48
C TYR A 5 37.92 -13.17 -6.38
N VAL A 6 37.68 -14.46 -6.46
CA VAL A 6 37.10 -15.23 -5.37
C VAL A 6 38.26 -15.68 -4.46
N ILE A 7 38.30 -15.23 -3.23
CA ILE A 7 39.22 -15.71 -2.20
C ILE A 7 38.54 -16.88 -1.51
N LEU A 8 38.94 -18.09 -1.87
CA LEU A 8 38.65 -19.32 -1.12
C LEU A 8 39.57 -19.41 0.10
N ILE A 9 39.02 -19.27 1.30
CA ILE A 9 39.73 -19.53 2.54
C ILE A 9 39.44 -20.97 2.93
N HIS A 10 40.46 -21.82 2.87
CA HIS A 10 40.40 -23.21 3.35
C HIS A 10 40.41 -23.24 4.89
N SER A 11 39.67 -24.16 5.47
CA SER A 11 39.24 -24.21 6.88
C SER A 11 40.31 -24.70 7.88
N ASP A 12 41.59 -24.72 7.55
CA ASP A 12 42.63 -25.22 8.45
C ASP A 12 43.72 -24.18 8.72
N MET A 13 43.43 -23.17 9.50
CA MET A 13 44.44 -22.28 10.07
C MET A 13 44.16 -21.95 11.54
N VAL A 14 45.11 -22.37 12.34
CA VAL A 14 45.22 -22.26 13.80
C VAL A 14 45.14 -20.80 14.29
N GLU A 15 44.43 -20.59 15.40
CA GLU A 15 44.04 -19.31 16.03
C GLU A 15 45.14 -18.25 16.27
N GLY A 16 46.43 -18.56 16.10
CA GLY A 16 47.52 -17.61 16.38
C GLY A 16 47.93 -16.66 15.26
N ARG A 17 47.36 -16.77 14.04
CA ARG A 17 47.79 -15.97 12.86
C ARG A 17 46.77 -14.94 12.36
N ILE A 18 45.58 -14.87 12.95
CA ILE A 18 44.52 -14.01 12.47
C ILE A 18 44.81 -12.51 12.73
N ALA A 19 45.42 -12.19 13.88
CA ALA A 19 45.81 -10.82 14.21
C ALA A 19 46.86 -10.23 13.25
N SER A 20 47.78 -11.06 12.78
CA SER A 20 48.81 -10.67 11.81
C SER A 20 48.25 -10.44 10.40
N ILE A 21 47.27 -11.26 10.01
CA ILE A 21 46.60 -11.12 8.69
C ILE A 21 45.72 -9.87 8.64
N ILE A 22 44.99 -9.53 9.71
CA ILE A 22 44.21 -8.30 9.80
C ILE A 22 45.10 -7.06 9.71
N ASN A 23 46.27 -7.06 10.35
CA ASN A 23 47.21 -5.95 10.24
C ASN A 23 47.87 -5.87 8.85
N LEU A 24 48.13 -7.01 8.19
CA LEU A 24 48.64 -7.06 6.83
C LEU A 24 47.61 -6.55 5.79
N LEU A 25 46.32 -6.85 5.98
CA LEU A 25 45.25 -6.38 5.14
C LEU A 25 45.02 -4.88 5.29
N LYS A 26 45.15 -4.34 6.50
CA LYS A 26 45.09 -2.85 6.73
C LYS A 26 46.23 -2.11 6.05
N SER A 27 47.40 -2.71 5.86
CA SER A 27 48.57 -2.08 5.24
C SER A 27 48.62 -2.19 3.71
N LYS A 28 47.85 -3.09 3.09
CA LYS A 28 47.89 -3.36 1.64
C LYS A 28 46.63 -3.03 0.86
N VAL A 29 45.56 -2.54 1.49
CA VAL A 29 44.37 -2.03 0.76
C VAL A 29 44.68 -0.64 0.25
N ARG A 30 45.25 -0.54 -0.94
CA ARG A 30 45.25 0.70 -1.71
C ARG A 30 43.83 0.91 -2.25
N PHE A 31 43.18 1.96 -1.83
CA PHE A 31 41.92 2.43 -2.41
C PHE A 31 42.09 2.63 -3.92
N VAL A 32 41.40 1.82 -4.71
CA VAL A 32 41.23 2.10 -6.14
C VAL A 32 40.05 3.06 -6.23
N GLN A 33 40.38 4.32 -6.48
CA GLN A 33 39.40 5.36 -6.75
C GLN A 33 38.83 5.14 -8.16
N PHE A 34 37.56 4.77 -8.26
CA PHE A 34 36.86 4.77 -9.55
C PHE A 34 36.34 6.19 -9.80
N PRO A 35 36.60 6.77 -10.98
CA PRO A 35 36.01 8.05 -11.34
C PRO A 35 34.55 7.86 -11.78
N ALA A 36 33.72 8.76 -11.28
CA ALA A 36 32.34 9.05 -11.71
C ALA A 36 31.27 7.99 -11.42
N CYS A 37 30.84 7.95 -10.17
CA CYS A 37 29.40 7.91 -9.82
C CYS A 37 29.28 8.37 -8.37
N GLY A 38 28.50 9.39 -8.14
CA GLY A 38 28.35 10.05 -6.85
C GLY A 38 27.81 9.11 -5.78
N GLU A 39 28.32 9.34 -4.58
CA GLU A 39 27.94 8.81 -3.29
C GLU A 39 28.10 7.31 -3.06
N LEU A 40 29.22 6.99 -2.44
CA LEU A 40 29.45 5.72 -1.75
C LEU A 40 28.41 5.53 -0.64
N HIS A 41 27.35 4.80 -0.93
CA HIS A 41 26.53 4.20 0.11
C HIS A 41 27.36 3.12 0.79
N TRP A 42 27.78 3.38 2.00
CA TRP A 42 28.42 2.40 2.87
C TRP A 42 27.38 1.33 3.23
N CYS A 43 27.41 0.19 2.53
CA CYS A 43 26.85 -1.04 3.09
C CYS A 43 27.61 -1.36 4.38
N ARG A 44 27.07 -0.97 5.53
CA ARG A 44 27.50 -1.50 6.82
C ARG A 44 27.03 -2.95 6.93
N GLN A 45 27.84 -3.86 6.42
CA GLN A 45 27.68 -5.26 6.75
C GLN A 45 28.22 -5.47 8.17
N PHE A 46 27.32 -5.72 9.10
CA PHE A 46 27.68 -6.11 10.44
C PHE A 46 28.08 -7.60 10.43
N ILE A 47 29.33 -7.88 10.73
CA ILE A 47 29.81 -9.25 10.94
C ILE A 47 29.60 -9.58 12.42
N THR A 48 28.66 -10.47 12.71
CA THR A 48 28.45 -10.98 14.06
C THR A 48 29.21 -12.26 14.22
N PHE A 49 30.12 -12.31 15.21
CA PHE A 49 30.88 -13.49 15.56
C PHE A 49 30.09 -14.34 16.56
N LEU A 50 29.50 -15.43 16.11
CA LEU A 50 28.89 -16.44 16.98
C LEU A 50 29.50 -17.82 16.67
N GLY A 51 30.25 -18.34 17.63
CA GLY A 51 30.67 -19.74 17.63
C GLY A 51 31.52 -20.21 16.44
N GLY A 52 32.45 -19.39 15.94
CA GLY A 52 33.41 -19.80 14.90
C GLY A 52 32.87 -19.81 13.46
N LYS A 53 31.62 -19.37 13.22
CA LYS A 53 31.08 -19.11 11.88
C LYS A 53 30.96 -17.61 11.67
N LEU A 54 31.61 -17.07 10.62
CA LEU A 54 31.28 -15.73 10.10
C LEU A 54 29.90 -15.82 9.43
N SER A 55 28.85 -15.40 10.10
CA SER A 55 27.56 -15.17 9.48
C SER A 55 27.47 -13.67 9.15
N MET A 56 27.30 -13.35 7.89
CA MET A 56 26.88 -12.00 7.52
C MET A 56 25.39 -11.90 7.85
N ALA A 57 25.02 -11.03 8.79
CA ALA A 57 23.62 -10.79 9.11
C ALA A 57 22.91 -10.18 7.88
N ASN A 58 21.85 -10.79 7.45
CA ASN A 58 21.03 -10.25 6.36
C ASN A 58 20.30 -9.00 6.83
N LYS A 59 20.19 -7.98 5.97
CA LYS A 59 19.38 -6.81 6.26
C LYS A 59 17.97 -7.03 5.71
N TRP A 60 17.05 -7.33 6.62
CA TRP A 60 15.65 -7.64 6.30
C TRP A 60 14.73 -6.43 6.32
N VAL A 61 15.13 -5.32 6.96
CA VAL A 61 14.28 -4.15 7.19
C VAL A 61 15.01 -2.88 6.78
N TYR A 62 14.29 -1.97 6.13
CA TYR A 62 14.80 -0.69 5.63
C TYR A 62 13.85 0.45 5.98
N LEU A 63 14.33 1.53 6.63
CA LEU A 63 13.58 2.78 6.69
C LEU A 63 13.30 3.29 5.27
N PHE A 64 12.23 4.06 5.08
CA PHE A 64 11.98 4.70 3.79
C PHE A 64 13.15 5.61 3.38
N SER A 65 13.84 6.23 4.34
CA SER A 65 15.05 7.02 4.09
C SER A 65 16.29 6.20 3.69
N GLU A 66 16.26 4.89 3.80
CA GLU A 66 17.37 3.99 3.46
C GLU A 66 17.20 3.30 2.10
N GLY A 67 16.05 3.50 1.43
CA GLY A 67 15.75 2.90 0.14
C GLY A 67 15.62 3.92 -0.99
N ASN A 68 15.34 3.42 -2.20
CA ASN A 68 15.07 4.21 -3.40
C ASN A 68 14.29 3.39 -4.44
N ALA A 69 13.88 4.02 -5.55
CA ALA A 69 13.12 3.41 -6.63
C ALA A 69 13.78 2.19 -7.29
N ASN A 70 15.12 2.11 -7.29
CA ASN A 70 15.86 1.00 -7.90
C ASN A 70 15.83 -0.28 -7.06
N MET A 71 15.40 -0.19 -5.80
CA MET A 71 15.30 -1.33 -4.89
C MET A 71 13.95 -2.05 -4.97
N ARG A 72 13.25 -1.94 -6.09
CA ARG A 72 11.90 -2.50 -6.27
C ARG A 72 11.84 -4.02 -6.07
N GLU A 73 12.90 -4.74 -6.41
CA GLU A 73 12.96 -6.18 -6.20
C GLU A 73 12.96 -6.54 -4.71
N LEU A 74 13.63 -5.74 -3.90
CA LEU A 74 13.81 -5.96 -2.47
C LEU A 74 12.67 -5.34 -1.64
N LEU A 75 12.28 -4.10 -1.94
CA LEU A 75 11.30 -3.34 -1.16
C LEU A 75 9.87 -3.46 -1.72
N GLY A 76 9.70 -4.18 -2.83
CA GLY A 76 8.45 -4.18 -3.57
C GLY A 76 8.13 -2.84 -4.22
N GLY A 77 7.07 -2.77 -5.01
CA GLY A 77 6.71 -1.55 -5.72
C GLY A 77 6.31 -0.39 -4.79
N LYS A 78 5.51 -0.70 -3.76
CA LYS A 78 5.05 0.32 -2.79
C LYS A 78 6.19 0.83 -1.92
N GLY A 79 7.01 -0.06 -1.34
CA GLY A 79 8.13 0.31 -0.48
C GLY A 79 9.19 1.13 -1.21
N ALA A 80 9.56 0.72 -2.43
CA ALA A 80 10.50 1.47 -3.26
C ALA A 80 9.99 2.88 -3.60
N ASN A 81 8.70 3.03 -3.94
CA ASN A 81 8.12 4.33 -4.24
C ASN A 81 7.96 5.21 -2.98
N LEU A 82 7.64 4.64 -1.81
CA LEU A 82 7.63 5.37 -0.54
C LEU A 82 9.03 5.89 -0.19
N ALA A 83 10.05 5.05 -0.38
CA ALA A 83 11.44 5.45 -0.18
C ALA A 83 11.86 6.56 -1.16
N GLU A 84 11.50 6.45 -2.43
CA GLU A 84 11.80 7.46 -3.43
C GLU A 84 11.13 8.80 -3.12
N MET A 85 9.83 8.80 -2.80
CA MET A 85 9.13 10.02 -2.38
C MET A 85 9.76 10.66 -1.14
N THR A 86 10.24 9.83 -0.19
CA THR A 86 10.95 10.32 1.01
C THR A 86 12.28 10.97 0.62
N SER A 87 13.04 10.38 -0.31
CA SER A 87 14.30 10.95 -0.81
C SER A 87 14.12 12.25 -1.56
N LEU A 88 12.97 12.43 -2.23
CA LEU A 88 12.58 13.68 -2.89
C LEU A 88 12.09 14.76 -1.91
N GLY A 89 12.06 14.47 -0.60
CA GLY A 89 11.60 15.41 0.43
C GLY A 89 10.09 15.63 0.44
N LEU A 90 9.31 14.74 -0.17
CA LEU A 90 7.85 14.83 -0.18
C LEU A 90 7.27 14.43 1.19
N PRO A 91 6.07 14.91 1.55
CA PRO A 91 5.46 14.70 2.86
C PRO A 91 4.93 13.25 3.02
N VAL A 92 5.84 12.31 3.19
CA VAL A 92 5.53 10.89 3.42
C VAL A 92 5.52 10.62 4.91
N PRO A 93 4.45 10.00 5.49
CA PRO A 93 4.50 9.55 6.87
C PRO A 93 5.64 8.56 7.08
N GLN A 94 6.37 8.69 8.21
CA GLN A 94 7.53 7.86 8.51
C GLN A 94 7.20 6.38 8.53
N GLY A 95 8.15 5.55 8.12
CA GLY A 95 7.94 4.11 8.08
C GLY A 95 9.17 3.33 7.62
N PHE A 96 8.99 2.03 7.59
CA PHE A 96 9.99 1.09 7.09
C PHE A 96 9.35 -0.02 6.25
N THR A 97 10.17 -0.68 5.45
CA THR A 97 9.78 -1.82 4.64
C THR A 97 10.50 -3.07 5.10
N ILE A 98 9.77 -4.14 5.36
CA ILE A 98 10.27 -5.49 5.53
C ILE A 98 10.34 -6.11 4.13
N THR A 99 11.49 -6.66 3.77
CA THR A 99 11.82 -7.02 2.39
C THR A 99 11.01 -8.19 1.83
N THR A 100 10.99 -8.31 0.51
CA THR A 100 10.44 -9.49 -0.19
C THR A 100 11.22 -10.77 0.17
N GLU A 101 12.52 -10.66 0.45
CA GLU A 101 13.36 -11.77 0.89
C GLU A 101 12.93 -12.27 2.28
N ALA A 102 12.52 -11.40 3.18
CA ALA A 102 11.95 -11.79 4.48
C ALA A 102 10.66 -12.60 4.31
N CYS A 103 9.83 -12.30 3.30
CA CYS A 103 8.67 -13.10 2.95
C CYS A 103 9.06 -14.49 2.45
N THR A 104 10.06 -14.58 1.58
CA THR A 104 10.57 -15.89 1.10
C THR A 104 11.11 -16.70 2.27
N GLN A 105 11.91 -16.09 3.16
CA GLN A 105 12.43 -16.73 4.35
C GLN A 105 11.31 -17.21 5.29
N TYR A 106 10.23 -16.43 5.46
CA TYR A 106 9.05 -16.84 6.23
C TYR A 106 8.46 -18.16 5.71
N TYR A 107 8.37 -18.35 4.40
CA TYR A 107 7.87 -19.61 3.82
C TYR A 107 8.89 -20.75 3.97
N GLU A 108 10.18 -20.50 3.81
CA GLU A 108 11.25 -21.46 4.02
C GLU A 108 11.32 -21.96 5.48
N ASP A 109 11.08 -21.05 6.44
CA ASP A 109 11.02 -21.34 7.88
C ASP A 109 9.64 -21.92 8.31
N GLY A 110 8.87 -22.49 7.38
CA GLY A 110 7.59 -23.14 7.68
C GLY A 110 6.49 -22.17 8.14
N ARG A 111 6.42 -21.00 7.54
CA ARG A 111 5.49 -19.90 7.85
C ARG A 111 5.72 -19.30 9.25
N GLN A 112 6.97 -19.19 9.63
CA GLN A 112 7.40 -18.54 10.87
C GLN A 112 8.34 -17.36 10.56
N ILE A 113 8.18 -16.28 11.31
CA ILE A 113 9.12 -15.16 11.28
C ILE A 113 10.23 -15.51 12.27
N ASN A 114 11.46 -15.68 11.79
CA ASN A 114 12.59 -16.06 12.64
C ASN A 114 13.03 -14.90 13.55
N ASP A 115 13.85 -15.25 14.56
CA ASP A 115 14.29 -14.31 15.59
C ASP A 115 15.09 -13.12 15.03
N GLU A 116 15.85 -13.32 13.94
CA GLU A 116 16.65 -12.27 13.31
C GLU A 116 15.73 -11.20 12.67
N ILE A 117 14.70 -11.63 11.93
CA ILE A 117 13.70 -10.73 11.33
C ILE A 117 12.91 -10.02 12.43
N GLN A 118 12.49 -10.74 13.49
CA GLN A 118 11.76 -10.14 14.61
C GLN A 118 12.59 -9.08 15.35
N ALA A 119 13.88 -9.36 15.57
CA ALA A 119 14.80 -8.40 16.20
C ALA A 119 14.94 -7.12 15.37
N GLN A 120 15.11 -7.25 14.05
CA GLN A 120 15.18 -6.07 13.16
C GLN A 120 13.88 -5.30 13.12
N ILE A 121 12.71 -5.95 13.07
CA ILE A 121 11.40 -5.26 13.14
C ILE A 121 11.31 -4.44 14.45
N THR A 122 11.69 -5.01 15.57
CA THR A 122 11.68 -4.33 16.87
C THR A 122 12.64 -3.14 16.90
N GLU A 123 13.85 -3.28 16.35
CA GLU A 123 14.82 -2.20 16.23
C GLU A 123 14.26 -1.05 15.39
N TYR A 124 13.60 -1.37 14.26
CA TYR A 124 13.08 -0.36 13.33
C TYR A 124 11.82 0.35 13.84
N ILE A 125 11.00 -0.30 14.66
CA ILE A 125 9.96 0.39 15.43
C ILE A 125 10.60 1.41 16.37
N GLY A 126 11.67 1.07 17.10
CA GLY A 126 12.41 2.00 17.94
C GLY A 126 12.95 3.21 17.14
N LYS A 127 13.49 3.00 15.94
CA LYS A 127 13.93 4.10 15.06
C LYS A 127 12.75 4.99 14.63
N MET A 128 11.58 4.42 14.34
CA MET A 128 10.38 5.21 14.05
C MET A 128 9.95 6.05 15.26
N GLU A 129 10.02 5.48 16.47
CA GLU A 129 9.72 6.21 17.70
C GLU A 129 10.65 7.42 17.87
N GLU A 130 11.95 7.27 17.65
CA GLU A 130 12.92 8.35 17.70
C GLU A 130 12.62 9.46 16.66
N ILE A 131 12.28 9.09 15.43
CA ILE A 131 12.01 10.04 14.34
C ILE A 131 10.70 10.79 14.58
N THR A 132 9.66 10.09 15.04
CA THR A 132 8.32 10.67 15.19
C THR A 132 8.11 11.36 16.53
N GLY A 133 8.93 11.06 17.54
CA GLY A 133 8.75 11.47 18.93
C GLY A 133 7.54 10.84 19.59
N LYS A 134 6.93 9.82 18.97
CA LYS A 134 5.80 9.04 19.48
C LYS A 134 6.29 7.65 19.86
N LYS A 135 5.53 6.91 20.66
CA LYS A 135 5.94 5.59 21.15
C LYS A 135 4.89 4.53 20.86
N PHE A 136 5.28 3.42 20.29
CA PHE A 136 4.38 2.32 19.96
C PHE A 136 3.90 1.62 21.23
N GLY A 137 2.58 1.63 21.45
CA GLY A 137 1.96 1.11 22.68
C GLY A 137 2.05 2.03 23.90
N ASP A 138 2.53 3.27 23.74
CA ASP A 138 2.53 4.24 24.84
C ASP A 138 1.12 4.72 25.14
N LYS A 139 0.89 4.92 26.43
CA LYS A 139 -0.40 5.41 26.95
C LYS A 139 -0.53 6.93 26.85
N GLU A 140 0.58 7.65 26.77
CA GLU A 140 0.57 9.11 26.75
C GLU A 140 0.73 9.69 25.35
N ASN A 141 1.67 9.18 24.54
CA ASN A 141 1.95 9.68 23.20
C ASN A 141 2.07 8.53 22.18
N PRO A 142 0.96 7.87 21.87
CA PRO A 142 0.97 6.64 21.08
C PRO A 142 1.37 6.88 19.62
N LEU A 143 2.27 6.03 19.12
CA LEU A 143 2.51 5.82 17.71
C LEU A 143 1.49 4.80 17.20
N LEU A 144 0.69 5.17 16.22
CA LEU A 144 -0.19 4.24 15.51
C LEU A 144 0.37 3.98 14.12
N VAL A 145 0.29 2.74 13.66
CA VAL A 145 0.85 2.35 12.37
C VAL A 145 -0.15 1.57 11.52
N SER A 146 0.08 1.62 10.20
CA SER A 146 -0.54 0.72 9.24
C SER A 146 0.47 -0.34 8.80
N VAL A 147 -0.02 -1.54 8.47
CA VAL A 147 0.73 -2.63 7.86
C VAL A 147 0.13 -2.93 6.50
N ARG A 148 0.91 -2.72 5.45
CA ARG A 148 0.44 -2.76 4.06
C ARG A 148 1.32 -3.66 3.21
N SER A 149 0.72 -4.49 2.38
CA SER A 149 1.45 -5.30 1.40
C SER A 149 2.14 -4.45 0.34
N GLY A 150 3.25 -4.94 -0.20
CA GLY A 150 4.04 -4.27 -1.23
C GLY A 150 4.72 -5.25 -2.19
N ALA A 151 3.95 -5.95 -3.03
CA ALA A 151 4.53 -6.82 -4.05
C ALA A 151 5.29 -6.04 -5.12
N ARG A 152 6.24 -6.69 -5.81
CA ARG A 152 7.02 -6.10 -6.93
C ARG A 152 6.11 -5.66 -8.08
N ALA A 153 5.06 -6.44 -8.39
CA ALA A 153 4.00 -6.09 -9.32
C ALA A 153 2.77 -5.57 -8.56
N SER A 154 2.04 -4.63 -9.15
CA SER A 154 0.78 -4.14 -8.59
C SER A 154 -0.28 -5.24 -8.67
N MET A 155 -0.86 -5.62 -7.54
CA MET A 155 -1.89 -6.65 -7.41
C MET A 155 -3.11 -6.07 -6.65
N PRO A 156 -3.93 -5.20 -7.29
CA PRO A 156 -5.01 -4.49 -6.62
C PRO A 156 -6.07 -5.46 -6.06
N GLY A 157 -6.46 -5.26 -4.79
CA GLY A 157 -7.48 -6.06 -4.13
C GLY A 157 -7.08 -7.51 -3.80
N MET A 158 -5.84 -7.93 -4.14
CA MET A 158 -5.40 -9.31 -3.93
C MET A 158 -4.71 -9.54 -2.58
N MET A 159 -4.26 -8.48 -1.93
CA MET A 159 -3.44 -8.56 -0.72
C MET A 159 -3.93 -7.58 0.34
N ASP A 160 -3.65 -7.93 1.57
CA ASP A 160 -4.27 -7.33 2.73
C ASP A 160 -3.57 -6.05 3.23
N THR A 161 -4.35 -5.23 3.94
CA THR A 161 -3.91 -4.01 4.65
C THR A 161 -4.54 -4.01 6.03
N ILE A 162 -3.80 -3.63 7.05
CA ILE A 162 -4.30 -3.44 8.41
C ILE A 162 -3.95 -2.03 8.86
N LEU A 163 -4.94 -1.27 9.32
CA LEU A 163 -4.81 0.10 9.78
C LEU A 163 -4.95 0.17 11.30
N ASN A 164 -4.49 1.27 11.88
CA ASN A 164 -4.70 1.62 13.29
C ASN A 164 -4.07 0.64 14.31
N LEU A 165 -2.99 -0.07 13.94
CA LEU A 165 -2.27 -0.92 14.89
C LEU A 165 -1.65 -0.10 16.00
N GLY A 166 -1.66 -0.65 17.20
CA GLY A 166 -1.23 0.00 18.43
C GLY A 166 -2.39 0.49 19.29
N LEU A 167 -3.64 0.37 18.79
CA LEU A 167 -4.83 0.70 19.56
C LEU A 167 -5.18 -0.41 20.55
N ASN A 168 -5.53 0.01 21.74
CA ASN A 168 -6.23 -0.74 22.80
C ASN A 168 -7.11 0.24 23.56
N GLU A 169 -7.89 -0.21 24.50
CA GLU A 169 -8.84 0.65 25.23
C GLU A 169 -8.17 1.85 25.92
N THR A 170 -6.97 1.65 26.50
CA THR A 170 -6.23 2.75 27.15
C THR A 170 -5.77 3.79 26.13
N VAL A 171 -5.24 3.35 25.00
CA VAL A 171 -4.76 4.24 23.92
C VAL A 171 -5.91 4.99 23.29
N VAL A 172 -7.07 4.34 23.08
CA VAL A 172 -8.27 4.98 22.53
C VAL A 172 -8.74 6.14 23.42
N GLU A 173 -8.84 5.92 24.74
CA GLU A 173 -9.23 6.99 25.67
C GLU A 173 -8.21 8.15 25.65
N THR A 174 -6.92 7.85 25.53
CA THR A 174 -5.87 8.88 25.40
C THR A 174 -6.02 9.71 24.13
N ILE A 175 -6.18 9.07 22.96
CA ILE A 175 -6.33 9.82 21.72
C ILE A 175 -7.67 10.56 21.64
N ALA A 176 -8.73 10.03 22.25
CA ALA A 176 -10.01 10.71 22.41
C ALA A 176 -9.88 12.01 23.22
N ALA A 177 -9.18 11.94 24.36
CA ALA A 177 -8.94 13.11 25.20
C ALA A 177 -8.06 14.16 24.52
N LYS A 178 -6.98 13.72 23.85
CA LYS A 178 -6.03 14.63 23.17
C LYS A 178 -6.63 15.31 21.94
N SER A 179 -7.39 14.59 21.14
CA SER A 179 -8.01 15.14 19.93
C SER A 179 -9.27 15.95 20.21
N GLY A 180 -9.87 15.79 21.41
CA GLY A 180 -11.21 16.32 21.69
C GLY A 180 -12.32 15.68 20.85
N ASN A 181 -12.01 14.56 20.16
CA ASN A 181 -12.95 13.86 19.28
C ASN A 181 -13.07 12.37 19.68
N PRO A 182 -13.82 12.06 20.72
CA PRO A 182 -13.99 10.67 21.18
C PRO A 182 -14.67 9.79 20.14
N ARG A 183 -15.57 10.37 19.31
CA ARG A 183 -16.23 9.61 18.25
C ARG A 183 -15.21 9.06 17.25
N TRP A 184 -14.28 9.90 16.77
CA TRP A 184 -13.21 9.47 15.87
C TRP A 184 -12.33 8.38 16.48
N ALA A 185 -11.93 8.55 17.73
CA ALA A 185 -11.05 7.60 18.41
C ALA A 185 -11.70 6.20 18.50
N TRP A 186 -12.97 6.15 18.92
CA TRP A 186 -13.71 4.89 19.02
C TRP A 186 -14.06 4.28 17.67
N ASP A 187 -14.28 5.10 16.60
CA ASP A 187 -14.43 4.60 15.25
C ASP A 187 -13.15 3.97 14.72
N CYS A 188 -11.98 4.58 14.98
CA CYS A 188 -10.69 3.99 14.63
C CYS A 188 -10.47 2.63 15.33
N TYR A 189 -10.86 2.50 16.60
CA TYR A 189 -10.71 1.25 17.33
C TYR A 189 -11.67 0.17 16.83
N ARG A 190 -12.94 0.51 16.64
CA ARG A 190 -13.93 -0.38 16.04
C ARG A 190 -13.47 -0.92 14.69
N ARG A 191 -12.99 -0.03 13.80
CA ARG A 191 -12.45 -0.41 12.47
C ARG A 191 -11.21 -1.30 12.62
N PHE A 192 -10.33 -1.02 13.57
CA PHE A 192 -9.16 -1.84 13.82
C PHE A 192 -9.54 -3.26 14.26
N ILE A 193 -10.47 -3.41 15.22
CA ILE A 193 -10.92 -4.73 15.66
C ILE A 193 -11.52 -5.51 14.49
N GLN A 194 -12.41 -4.90 13.71
CA GLN A 194 -13.02 -5.53 12.54
C GLN A 194 -11.97 -5.99 11.53
N MET A 195 -11.06 -5.09 11.15
CA MET A 195 -10.04 -5.36 10.13
C MET A 195 -9.04 -6.41 10.61
N TYR A 196 -8.60 -6.35 11.86
CA TYR A 196 -7.71 -7.34 12.44
C TYR A 196 -8.37 -8.72 12.52
N SER A 197 -9.62 -8.78 12.94
CA SER A 197 -10.39 -10.02 13.01
C SER A 197 -10.60 -10.66 11.64
N ASP A 198 -10.94 -9.85 10.63
CA ASP A 198 -11.17 -10.32 9.27
C ASP A 198 -9.87 -10.77 8.58
N VAL A 199 -8.85 -9.89 8.59
CA VAL A 199 -7.62 -10.09 7.81
C VAL A 199 -6.61 -10.97 8.53
N VAL A 200 -6.38 -10.75 9.83
CA VAL A 200 -5.34 -11.47 10.57
C VAL A 200 -5.84 -12.82 11.04
N MET A 201 -7.08 -12.87 11.53
CA MET A 201 -7.65 -14.05 12.16
C MET A 201 -8.65 -14.81 11.27
N GLU A 202 -8.98 -14.27 10.09
CA GLU A 202 -9.87 -14.91 9.11
C GLU A 202 -11.29 -15.21 9.64
N VAL A 203 -11.78 -14.41 10.59
CA VAL A 203 -13.11 -14.58 11.19
C VAL A 203 -14.22 -14.28 10.20
N GLY A 204 -13.95 -13.41 9.22
CA GLY A 204 -14.92 -12.98 8.22
C GLY A 204 -15.68 -11.72 8.61
N LYS A 205 -15.60 -10.74 7.71
CA LYS A 205 -16.15 -9.38 7.85
C LYS A 205 -17.65 -9.35 8.15
N LYS A 206 -18.39 -10.30 7.59
CA LYS A 206 -19.85 -10.39 7.66
C LYS A 206 -20.41 -10.30 9.09
N TYR A 207 -19.79 -10.98 10.05
CA TYR A 207 -20.26 -11.00 11.43
C TYR A 207 -20.24 -9.62 12.08
N PHE A 208 -19.23 -8.85 11.77
CA PHE A 208 -19.06 -7.47 12.26
C PHE A 208 -20.00 -6.49 11.57
N GLU A 209 -20.24 -6.67 10.27
CA GLU A 209 -21.21 -5.87 9.50
C GLU A 209 -22.64 -6.05 10.02
N GLU A 210 -23.03 -7.28 10.35
CA GLU A 210 -24.33 -7.58 10.97
C GLU A 210 -24.52 -6.83 12.31
N LEU A 211 -23.46 -6.73 13.13
CA LEU A 211 -23.50 -5.97 14.38
C LEU A 211 -23.64 -4.45 14.14
N ILE A 212 -22.93 -3.92 13.14
CA ILE A 212 -23.06 -2.51 12.73
C ILE A 212 -24.48 -2.20 12.26
N ASP A 213 -25.03 -3.03 11.37
CA ASP A 213 -26.36 -2.84 10.81
C ASP A 213 -27.44 -2.91 11.89
N LYS A 214 -27.30 -3.84 12.84
CA LYS A 214 -28.19 -3.92 13.99
C LYS A 214 -28.10 -2.66 14.86
N MET A 215 -26.88 -2.18 15.16
CA MET A 215 -26.69 -0.95 15.94
C MET A 215 -27.35 0.25 15.25
N LYS A 216 -27.15 0.40 13.93
CA LYS A 216 -27.78 1.46 13.14
C LYS A 216 -29.31 1.39 13.21
N ALA A 217 -29.87 0.18 13.06
CA ALA A 217 -31.31 -0.01 13.15
C ALA A 217 -31.86 0.33 14.54
N ASP A 218 -31.17 -0.07 15.61
CA ASP A 218 -31.57 0.21 17.00
C ASP A 218 -31.52 1.70 17.34
N ARG A 219 -30.61 2.46 16.70
CA ARG A 219 -30.47 3.92 16.87
C ARG A 219 -31.28 4.72 15.85
N GLY A 220 -31.89 4.08 14.84
CA GLY A 220 -32.64 4.75 13.79
C GLY A 220 -31.80 5.62 12.86
N VAL A 221 -30.52 5.28 12.66
CA VAL A 221 -29.58 5.96 11.76
C VAL A 221 -29.25 5.09 10.55
N SER A 222 -28.82 5.73 9.45
CA SER A 222 -28.55 5.00 8.20
C SER A 222 -27.08 4.84 7.88
N GLN A 223 -26.20 5.69 8.42
CA GLN A 223 -24.78 5.68 8.12
C GLN A 223 -23.93 5.54 9.39
N ASP A 224 -22.75 4.91 9.23
CA ASP A 224 -21.80 4.73 10.33
C ASP A 224 -21.35 6.06 10.96
N VAL A 225 -21.31 7.13 10.14
CA VAL A 225 -20.92 8.46 10.60
C VAL A 225 -21.94 9.10 11.56
N ASP A 226 -23.17 8.60 11.58
CA ASP A 226 -24.25 9.08 12.46
C ASP A 226 -24.20 8.44 13.86
N LEU A 227 -23.40 7.35 14.05
CA LEU A 227 -23.23 6.71 15.35
C LEU A 227 -22.44 7.61 16.28
N THR A 228 -22.86 7.66 17.56
CA THR A 228 -22.20 8.45 18.60
C THR A 228 -20.92 7.76 19.11
N ALA A 229 -20.12 8.48 19.92
CA ALA A 229 -18.95 7.90 20.58
C ALA A 229 -19.31 6.72 21.50
N ASP A 230 -20.44 6.85 22.22
CA ASP A 230 -20.90 5.78 23.13
C ASP A 230 -21.39 4.56 22.34
N ASP A 231 -22.07 4.75 21.21
CA ASP A 231 -22.49 3.67 20.33
C ASP A 231 -21.28 2.92 19.77
N LEU A 232 -20.24 3.65 19.33
CA LEU A 232 -19.02 3.06 18.80
C LEU A 232 -18.20 2.33 19.88
N LYS A 233 -18.22 2.84 21.11
CA LYS A 233 -17.62 2.16 22.26
C LYS A 233 -18.34 0.86 22.59
N GLU A 234 -19.66 0.88 22.60
CA GLU A 234 -20.51 -0.31 22.78
C GLU A 234 -20.24 -1.32 21.66
N LEU A 235 -20.18 -0.86 20.41
CA LEU A 235 -19.91 -1.70 19.23
C LEU A 235 -18.52 -2.34 19.28
N ALA A 236 -17.49 -1.60 19.72
CA ALA A 236 -16.15 -2.17 19.92
C ALA A 236 -16.16 -3.30 20.95
N GLY A 237 -16.95 -3.16 22.03
CA GLY A 237 -17.17 -4.23 23.02
C GLY A 237 -17.85 -5.45 22.41
N GLN A 238 -18.88 -5.23 21.58
CA GLN A 238 -19.59 -6.33 20.87
C GLN A 238 -18.64 -7.04 19.88
N PHE A 239 -17.78 -6.31 19.20
CA PHE A 239 -16.78 -6.88 18.29
C PHE A 239 -15.76 -7.77 19.02
N LYS A 240 -15.27 -7.33 20.19
CA LYS A 240 -14.37 -8.14 21.03
C LYS A 240 -15.08 -9.41 21.52
N ALA A 241 -16.36 -9.32 21.84
CA ALA A 241 -17.16 -10.49 22.25
C ALA A 241 -17.34 -11.47 21.08
N GLU A 242 -17.65 -10.97 19.87
CA GLU A 242 -17.77 -11.80 18.66
C GLU A 242 -16.43 -12.48 18.31
N TYR A 243 -15.30 -11.72 18.39
CA TYR A 243 -13.97 -12.26 18.24
C TYR A 243 -13.72 -13.44 19.18
N LYS A 244 -14.01 -13.25 20.48
CA LYS A 244 -13.85 -14.29 21.51
C LYS A 244 -14.77 -15.49 21.27
N GLU A 245 -16.00 -15.27 20.83
CA GLU A 245 -16.94 -16.35 20.51
C GLU A 245 -16.42 -17.22 19.36
N LYS A 246 -15.83 -16.61 18.32
CA LYS A 246 -15.34 -17.33 17.14
C LYS A 246 -14.01 -18.05 17.37
N LEU A 247 -13.11 -17.48 18.18
CA LEU A 247 -11.73 -17.95 18.33
C LEU A 247 -11.43 -18.60 19.68
N GLY A 248 -12.26 -18.34 20.69
CA GLY A 248 -12.06 -18.86 22.03
C GLY A 248 -10.99 -18.12 22.84
N GLU A 249 -10.45 -17.01 22.32
CA GLU A 249 -9.43 -16.19 22.96
C GLU A 249 -9.80 -14.71 22.95
N ASP A 250 -9.19 -13.92 23.82
CA ASP A 250 -9.43 -12.48 23.88
C ASP A 250 -8.72 -11.75 22.73
N PHE A 251 -9.29 -10.61 22.28
CA PHE A 251 -8.65 -9.74 21.29
C PHE A 251 -7.31 -9.22 21.82
N PRO A 252 -6.21 -9.27 21.03
CA PRO A 252 -4.87 -8.92 21.51
C PRO A 252 -4.77 -7.43 21.86
N ASP A 253 -4.42 -7.13 23.11
CA ASP A 253 -4.21 -5.76 23.60
C ASP A 253 -2.73 -5.32 23.52
N ASP A 254 -1.79 -6.26 23.35
CA ASP A 254 -0.36 -5.94 23.18
C ASP A 254 -0.07 -5.45 21.75
N PRO A 255 0.37 -4.20 21.56
CA PRO A 255 0.70 -3.67 20.25
C PRO A 255 1.75 -4.47 19.48
N LYS A 256 2.71 -5.08 20.16
CA LYS A 256 3.74 -5.92 19.51
C LYS A 256 3.15 -7.19 18.96
N GLU A 257 2.26 -7.83 19.69
CA GLU A 257 1.51 -9.00 19.25
C GLU A 257 0.64 -8.65 18.04
N GLN A 258 -0.08 -7.53 18.09
CA GLN A 258 -0.86 -7.00 16.99
C GLN A 258 0.00 -6.81 15.73
N LEU A 259 1.17 -6.16 15.87
CA LEU A 259 2.09 -5.89 14.76
C LEU A 259 2.62 -7.17 14.13
N MET A 260 3.08 -8.13 14.94
CA MET A 260 3.61 -9.39 14.44
C MET A 260 2.52 -10.24 13.77
N GLY A 261 1.30 -10.24 14.31
CA GLY A 261 0.12 -10.85 13.71
C GLY A 261 -0.19 -10.27 12.33
N ALA A 262 -0.22 -8.95 12.22
CA ALA A 262 -0.47 -8.24 10.97
C ALA A 262 0.62 -8.50 9.91
N ILE A 263 1.90 -8.51 10.28
CA ILE A 263 3.00 -8.82 9.35
C ILE A 263 2.88 -10.27 8.84
N LYS A 264 2.60 -11.23 9.73
CA LYS A 264 2.34 -12.62 9.33
C LYS A 264 1.15 -12.74 8.37
N ALA A 265 0.06 -12.02 8.63
CA ALA A 265 -1.11 -12.01 7.76
C ALA A 265 -0.77 -11.48 6.36
N VAL A 266 -0.01 -10.39 6.25
CA VAL A 266 0.43 -9.86 4.96
C VAL A 266 1.34 -10.86 4.23
N PHE A 267 2.29 -11.51 4.90
CA PHE A 267 3.07 -12.57 4.27
C PHE A 267 2.20 -13.74 3.80
N ARG A 268 1.24 -14.16 4.64
CA ARG A 268 0.30 -15.24 4.30
C ARG A 268 -0.57 -14.89 3.10
N SER A 269 -0.98 -13.61 2.96
CA SER A 269 -1.82 -13.16 1.85
C SER A 269 -1.17 -13.33 0.47
N TRP A 270 0.16 -13.45 0.40
CA TRP A 270 0.87 -13.81 -0.83
C TRP A 270 0.42 -15.15 -1.40
N ASP A 271 0.02 -16.09 -0.55
CA ASP A 271 -0.38 -17.45 -0.93
C ASP A 271 -1.91 -17.67 -0.85
N ASN A 272 -2.70 -16.60 -0.74
CA ASN A 272 -4.14 -16.74 -0.74
C ASN A 272 -4.68 -17.13 -2.15
N PRO A 273 -5.86 -17.78 -2.26
CA PRO A 273 -6.40 -18.25 -3.54
C PRO A 273 -6.54 -17.13 -4.59
N ARG A 274 -6.98 -15.93 -4.20
CA ARG A 274 -7.13 -14.78 -5.11
C ARG A 274 -5.78 -14.34 -5.66
N ALA A 275 -4.77 -14.21 -4.81
CA ALA A 275 -3.42 -13.84 -5.21
C ALA A 275 -2.78 -14.90 -6.12
N ASN A 276 -3.02 -16.19 -5.86
CA ASN A 276 -2.52 -17.29 -6.69
C ASN A 276 -3.07 -17.24 -8.11
N VAL A 277 -4.40 -17.02 -8.26
CA VAL A 277 -5.04 -16.88 -9.57
C VAL A 277 -4.49 -15.65 -10.29
N TYR A 278 -4.45 -14.49 -9.63
CA TYR A 278 -3.94 -13.26 -10.23
C TYR A 278 -2.50 -13.38 -10.71
N ARG A 279 -1.62 -13.99 -9.89
CA ARG A 279 -0.21 -14.20 -10.27
C ARG A 279 -0.07 -15.10 -11.50
N ARG A 280 -0.81 -16.20 -11.53
CA ARG A 280 -0.83 -17.10 -12.68
C ARG A 280 -1.26 -16.37 -13.97
N ASP A 281 -2.34 -15.59 -13.89
CA ASP A 281 -2.93 -14.90 -15.04
C ASP A 281 -2.10 -13.70 -15.51
N ASN A 282 -1.14 -13.23 -14.68
CA ASN A 282 -0.24 -12.12 -14.99
C ASN A 282 1.25 -12.50 -15.03
N ASP A 283 1.57 -13.80 -15.10
CA ASP A 283 2.95 -14.33 -15.18
C ASP A 283 3.87 -13.83 -14.05
N ILE A 284 3.34 -13.68 -12.83
CA ILE A 284 4.09 -13.22 -11.65
C ILE A 284 4.65 -14.44 -10.90
N PRO A 285 6.00 -14.62 -10.82
CA PRO A 285 6.60 -15.74 -10.16
C PRO A 285 6.29 -15.80 -8.66
N TYR A 286 5.98 -16.99 -8.15
CA TYR A 286 5.75 -17.22 -6.73
C TYR A 286 6.97 -16.81 -5.86
N SER A 287 8.17 -17.07 -6.36
CA SER A 287 9.44 -16.78 -5.69
C SER A 287 9.72 -15.29 -5.43
N TRP A 288 8.93 -14.40 -6.01
CA TRP A 288 9.11 -12.96 -5.76
C TRP A 288 8.73 -12.53 -4.35
N GLY A 289 7.79 -13.21 -3.72
CA GLY A 289 7.27 -12.81 -2.42
C GLY A 289 6.61 -11.44 -2.42
N THR A 290 6.25 -10.97 -1.23
CA THR A 290 5.75 -9.61 -1.01
C THR A 290 6.57 -8.92 0.07
N ALA A 291 6.80 -7.62 -0.08
CA ALA A 291 7.29 -6.79 1.01
C ALA A 291 6.13 -6.38 1.93
N VAL A 292 6.46 -5.97 3.15
CA VAL A 292 5.52 -5.39 4.12
C VAL A 292 5.97 -3.99 4.47
N ASN A 293 5.07 -3.01 4.29
CA ASN A 293 5.33 -1.64 4.68
C ASN A 293 4.64 -1.34 6.01
N VAL A 294 5.41 -0.96 7.01
CA VAL A 294 4.93 -0.47 8.31
C VAL A 294 5.09 1.05 8.29
N GLN A 295 3.99 1.77 8.40
CA GLN A 295 3.97 3.22 8.21
C GLN A 295 3.15 3.91 9.29
N SER A 296 3.64 5.04 9.80
CA SER A 296 2.88 5.88 10.71
C SER A 296 1.54 6.28 10.10
N MET A 297 0.48 6.21 10.90
CA MET A 297 -0.85 6.64 10.45
C MET A 297 -0.89 8.14 10.20
N ALA A 298 -1.63 8.53 9.15
CA ALA A 298 -2.15 9.87 8.92
C ALA A 298 -3.67 9.77 8.79
N PHE A 299 -4.40 10.60 9.51
CA PHE A 299 -5.84 10.43 9.70
C PHE A 299 -6.64 11.44 8.88
N GLY A 300 -7.28 10.94 7.82
CA GLY A 300 -8.22 11.72 7.01
C GLY A 300 -9.61 11.86 7.63
N ASN A 301 -9.88 11.18 8.75
CA ASN A 301 -11.20 11.10 9.37
C ASN A 301 -11.29 11.73 10.77
N MET A 302 -10.36 12.63 11.13
CA MET A 302 -10.39 13.32 12.44
C MET A 302 -11.40 14.46 12.51
N GLY A 303 -12.00 14.86 11.40
CA GLY A 303 -12.96 15.96 11.33
C GLY A 303 -12.90 16.71 10.01
N ASP A 304 -13.56 17.87 9.95
CA ASP A 304 -13.73 18.64 8.70
C ASP A 304 -12.45 19.22 8.11
N ASN A 305 -11.37 19.30 8.92
CA ASN A 305 -10.05 19.73 8.47
C ASN A 305 -9.21 18.58 7.88
N CYS A 306 -9.82 17.40 7.76
CA CYS A 306 -9.16 16.19 7.31
C CYS A 306 -9.89 15.60 6.11
N GLY A 307 -9.16 14.82 5.32
CA GLY A 307 -9.71 14.13 4.16
C GLY A 307 -8.71 13.16 3.56
N THR A 308 -9.15 12.38 2.61
CA THR A 308 -8.31 11.43 1.88
C THR A 308 -8.76 11.34 0.44
N GLY A 309 -7.87 10.96 -0.47
CA GLY A 309 -8.22 10.88 -1.88
C GLY A 309 -7.21 10.13 -2.72
N VAL A 310 -7.63 9.94 -3.96
CA VAL A 310 -6.84 9.33 -5.03
C VAL A 310 -6.84 10.25 -6.24
N ALA A 311 -5.72 10.38 -6.91
CA ALA A 311 -5.63 11.23 -8.09
C ALA A 311 -4.58 10.75 -9.10
N PHE A 312 -4.80 11.14 -10.36
CA PHE A 312 -3.92 10.90 -11.48
C PHE A 312 -3.41 12.25 -12.01
N THR A 313 -2.14 12.33 -12.34
CA THR A 313 -1.55 13.56 -12.91
C THR A 313 -2.11 13.88 -14.31
N ARG A 314 -2.62 12.87 -15.01
CA ARG A 314 -3.31 13.00 -16.32
C ARG A 314 -4.57 12.15 -16.29
N ASP A 315 -5.51 12.45 -17.19
CA ASP A 315 -6.72 11.66 -17.35
C ASP A 315 -6.37 10.22 -17.80
N PRO A 316 -6.66 9.19 -16.99
CA PRO A 316 -6.31 7.81 -17.32
C PRO A 316 -7.14 7.22 -18.46
N ALA A 317 -8.27 7.84 -18.83
CA ALA A 317 -9.13 7.39 -19.92
C ALA A 317 -8.72 8.01 -21.25
N THR A 318 -8.41 9.31 -21.28
CA THR A 318 -8.14 10.08 -22.49
C THR A 318 -6.66 10.42 -22.72
N GLY A 319 -5.85 10.45 -21.68
CA GLY A 319 -4.46 10.88 -21.68
C GLY A 319 -4.27 12.41 -21.62
N GLU A 320 -5.34 13.19 -21.49
CA GLU A 320 -5.23 14.64 -21.34
C GLU A 320 -4.42 15.04 -20.11
N LYS A 321 -3.57 16.05 -20.24
CA LYS A 321 -2.78 16.62 -19.12
C LYS A 321 -3.66 17.44 -18.21
N LYS A 322 -4.48 16.74 -17.44
CA LYS A 322 -5.44 17.29 -16.48
C LYS A 322 -5.45 16.44 -15.23
N LEU A 323 -5.27 17.08 -14.07
CA LEU A 323 -5.39 16.41 -12.78
C LEU A 323 -6.80 15.83 -12.64
N MET A 324 -6.88 14.51 -12.51
CA MET A 324 -8.12 13.75 -12.34
C MET A 324 -8.08 13.01 -11.02
N GLY A 325 -9.21 12.92 -10.35
CA GLY A 325 -9.27 12.17 -9.09
C GLY A 325 -10.46 12.59 -8.25
N GLU A 326 -10.51 11.97 -7.09
CA GLU A 326 -11.60 12.10 -6.14
C GLU A 326 -11.06 12.18 -4.72
N PHE A 327 -11.78 12.89 -3.84
CA PHE A 327 -11.47 12.94 -2.43
C PHE A 327 -12.73 12.98 -1.56
N LEU A 328 -12.58 12.53 -0.33
CA LEU A 328 -13.62 12.61 0.70
C LEU A 328 -13.09 13.39 1.90
N LYS A 329 -13.93 14.30 2.42
CA LYS A 329 -13.70 14.92 3.72
C LYS A 329 -14.08 13.97 4.84
N ASN A 330 -13.35 14.06 5.94
CA ASN A 330 -13.60 13.27 7.14
C ASN A 330 -13.79 11.79 6.81
N ALA A 331 -12.78 11.17 6.18
CA ALA A 331 -12.80 9.80 5.69
C ALA A 331 -11.43 9.13 5.77
N GLN A 332 -11.40 7.81 5.90
CA GLN A 332 -10.21 6.99 5.70
C GLN A 332 -10.11 6.52 4.24
N GLY A 333 -8.93 6.06 3.82
CA GLY A 333 -8.68 5.66 2.43
C GLY A 333 -9.63 4.57 1.92
N GLU A 334 -10.05 3.65 2.76
CA GLU A 334 -11.02 2.61 2.43
C GLU A 334 -12.41 3.16 2.10
N ASP A 335 -12.82 4.29 2.71
CA ASP A 335 -14.13 4.90 2.46
C ASP A 335 -14.25 5.46 1.03
N VAL A 336 -13.11 5.84 0.40
CA VAL A 336 -13.07 6.34 -1.00
C VAL A 336 -13.38 5.22 -1.99
N VAL A 337 -12.90 4.00 -1.70
CA VAL A 337 -13.05 2.85 -2.61
C VAL A 337 -14.26 1.98 -2.28
N ALA A 338 -14.83 2.10 -1.08
CA ALA A 338 -16.00 1.34 -0.67
C ALA A 338 -17.32 1.84 -1.28
N GLY A 339 -17.33 3.07 -1.84
CA GLY A 339 -18.50 3.64 -2.49
C GLY A 339 -19.69 3.96 -1.56
N VAL A 340 -19.50 3.87 -0.25
CA VAL A 340 -20.55 4.15 0.75
C VAL A 340 -20.92 5.63 0.76
N ARG A 341 -19.96 6.50 0.44
CA ARG A 341 -20.13 7.95 0.34
C ARG A 341 -19.71 8.40 -1.06
N THR A 342 -20.45 9.35 -1.66
CA THR A 342 -20.09 9.92 -2.97
C THR A 342 -18.87 10.82 -2.83
N PRO A 343 -17.72 10.50 -3.47
CA PRO A 343 -16.54 11.34 -3.44
C PRO A 343 -16.76 12.66 -4.21
N MET A 344 -16.00 13.67 -3.82
CA MET A 344 -15.95 14.95 -4.52
C MET A 344 -14.83 14.93 -5.57
N PRO A 345 -15.03 15.55 -6.74
CA PRO A 345 -13.95 15.74 -7.72
C PRO A 345 -12.74 16.44 -7.11
N ILE A 346 -11.53 16.00 -7.46
CA ILE A 346 -10.28 16.55 -6.92
C ILE A 346 -10.14 18.08 -7.06
N ALA A 347 -10.74 18.67 -8.10
CA ALA A 347 -10.73 20.13 -8.29
C ALA A 347 -11.41 20.91 -7.15
N GLN A 348 -12.38 20.30 -6.46
CA GLN A 348 -13.06 20.95 -5.33
C GLN A 348 -12.17 20.98 -4.07
N MET A 349 -11.09 20.20 -4.03
CA MET A 349 -10.11 20.26 -2.94
C MET A 349 -9.48 21.66 -2.81
N GLU A 350 -9.42 22.44 -3.91
CA GLU A 350 -8.92 23.83 -3.87
C GLU A 350 -9.77 24.73 -2.95
N GLN A 351 -11.06 24.48 -2.86
CA GLN A 351 -11.98 25.25 -2.01
C GLN A 351 -11.93 24.76 -0.55
N GLU A 352 -11.82 23.43 -0.36
CA GLU A 352 -11.88 22.80 0.96
C GLU A 352 -10.55 22.86 1.70
N PHE A 353 -9.42 22.64 0.98
CA PHE A 353 -8.06 22.56 1.52
C PHE A 353 -7.06 23.32 0.62
N PRO A 354 -7.17 24.66 0.49
CA PRO A 354 -6.42 25.44 -0.51
C PRO A 354 -4.90 25.28 -0.40
N GLU A 355 -4.35 25.26 0.81
CA GLU A 355 -2.91 25.11 1.04
C GLU A 355 -2.43 23.71 0.70
N ALA A 356 -3.14 22.68 1.18
CA ALA A 356 -2.83 21.29 0.87
C ALA A 356 -2.98 20.99 -0.62
N PHE A 357 -3.97 21.59 -1.31
CA PHE A 357 -4.13 21.43 -2.75
C PHE A 357 -3.01 22.12 -3.54
N ALA A 358 -2.56 23.29 -3.11
CA ALA A 358 -1.41 23.95 -3.72
C ALA A 358 -0.11 23.15 -3.57
N GLU A 359 0.10 22.55 -2.40
CA GLU A 359 1.21 21.60 -2.16
C GLU A 359 1.06 20.35 -3.01
N PHE A 360 -0.14 19.77 -3.07
CA PHE A 360 -0.43 18.57 -3.87
C PHE A 360 -0.14 18.77 -5.36
N LYS A 361 -0.49 19.92 -5.94
CA LYS A 361 -0.14 20.26 -7.34
C LYS A 361 1.37 20.22 -7.56
N LYS A 362 2.17 20.78 -6.64
CA LYS A 362 3.64 20.72 -6.72
C LYS A 362 4.19 19.29 -6.62
N VAL A 363 3.57 18.48 -5.75
CA VAL A 363 3.92 17.05 -5.63
C VAL A 363 3.64 16.32 -6.95
N CYS A 364 2.47 16.57 -7.58
CA CYS A 364 2.12 16.00 -8.88
C CYS A 364 3.16 16.32 -9.96
N GLU A 365 3.54 17.60 -10.07
CA GLU A 365 4.56 18.05 -11.02
C GLU A 365 5.93 17.40 -10.75
N THR A 366 6.32 17.33 -9.48
CA THR A 366 7.59 16.71 -9.06
C THR A 366 7.63 15.24 -9.42
N LEU A 367 6.58 14.50 -9.10
CA LEU A 367 6.51 13.06 -9.35
C LEU A 367 6.44 12.73 -10.85
N GLU A 368 5.60 13.44 -11.63
CA GLU A 368 5.51 13.23 -13.07
C GLU A 368 6.84 13.53 -13.77
N LYS A 369 7.51 14.62 -13.37
CA LYS A 369 8.82 14.97 -13.90
C LYS A 369 9.90 13.94 -13.52
N HIS A 370 9.87 13.46 -12.26
CA HIS A 370 10.85 12.51 -11.75
C HIS A 370 10.72 11.14 -12.42
N TYR A 371 9.51 10.59 -12.46
CA TYR A 371 9.24 9.28 -13.07
C TYR A 371 9.13 9.34 -14.60
N ARG A 372 8.98 10.54 -15.16
CA ARG A 372 8.81 10.76 -16.61
C ARG A 372 7.64 9.95 -17.16
N ASP A 373 6.56 9.86 -16.36
CA ASP A 373 5.33 9.13 -16.68
C ASP A 373 4.18 9.64 -15.80
N MET A 374 2.93 9.50 -16.28
CA MET A 374 1.76 9.84 -15.46
C MET A 374 1.74 9.02 -14.16
N GLN A 375 1.35 9.66 -13.08
CA GLN A 375 1.31 9.07 -11.76
C GLN A 375 -0.11 8.90 -11.25
N ASP A 376 -0.33 7.78 -10.56
CA ASP A 376 -1.49 7.44 -9.75
C ASP A 376 -1.07 7.55 -8.27
N MET A 377 -1.76 8.38 -7.51
CA MET A 377 -1.35 8.79 -6.18
C MET A 377 -2.47 8.60 -5.17
N GLU A 378 -2.09 8.15 -3.97
CA GLU A 378 -2.95 8.15 -2.79
C GLU A 378 -2.42 9.18 -1.80
N PHE A 379 -3.31 9.99 -1.24
CA PHE A 379 -2.95 11.03 -0.28
C PHE A 379 -3.97 11.15 0.84
N THR A 380 -3.53 11.74 1.94
CA THR A 380 -4.38 12.10 3.09
C THR A 380 -4.06 13.53 3.52
N VAL A 381 -5.09 14.27 3.91
CA VAL A 381 -4.97 15.56 4.58
C VAL A 381 -5.36 15.35 6.04
N GLU A 382 -4.41 15.56 6.96
CA GLU A 382 -4.64 15.53 8.40
C GLU A 382 -4.43 16.94 8.94
N ASP A 383 -5.45 17.51 9.55
CA ASP A 383 -5.44 18.87 10.08
C ASP A 383 -4.83 19.89 9.08
N ARG A 384 -5.39 19.90 7.85
CA ARG A 384 -4.97 20.72 6.69
C ARG A 384 -3.58 20.43 6.13
N LYS A 385 -2.81 19.50 6.70
CA LYS A 385 -1.48 19.11 6.24
C LYS A 385 -1.56 17.91 5.29
N LEU A 386 -0.90 18.03 4.13
CA LEU A 386 -0.83 16.98 3.13
C LEU A 386 0.12 15.86 3.57
N TYR A 387 -0.26 14.61 3.28
CA TYR A 387 0.58 13.42 3.39
C TYR A 387 0.40 12.55 2.15
N MET A 388 1.51 12.12 1.56
CA MET A 388 1.54 11.18 0.43
C MET A 388 1.64 9.75 0.93
N LEU A 389 0.69 8.91 0.58
CA LEU A 389 0.63 7.51 1.04
C LEU A 389 1.14 6.52 0.01
N GLN A 390 1.04 6.85 -1.28
CA GLN A 390 1.50 6.01 -2.37
C GLN A 390 1.64 6.82 -3.65
N THR A 391 2.59 6.44 -4.51
CA THR A 391 2.63 6.79 -5.92
C THR A 391 2.95 5.55 -6.75
N ARG A 392 2.46 5.51 -7.97
CA ARG A 392 2.81 4.50 -8.97
C ARG A 392 2.55 5.05 -10.37
N ASN A 393 3.16 4.43 -11.38
CA ASN A 393 2.79 4.71 -12.76
C ASN A 393 1.31 4.38 -12.98
N GLY A 394 0.56 5.35 -13.48
CA GLY A 394 -0.89 5.26 -13.59
C GLY A 394 -1.32 4.17 -14.57
N LYS A 395 -2.24 3.30 -14.12
CA LYS A 395 -2.98 2.43 -15.04
C LYS A 395 -3.85 3.30 -15.93
N ARG A 396 -3.89 2.98 -17.22
CA ARG A 396 -4.54 3.81 -18.23
C ARG A 396 -5.08 2.96 -19.37
N THR A 397 -6.02 3.50 -20.13
CA THR A 397 -6.51 2.87 -21.36
C THR A 397 -5.40 2.83 -22.42
N ALA A 398 -5.55 1.96 -23.41
CA ALA A 398 -4.62 1.89 -24.54
C ALA A 398 -4.54 3.22 -25.32
N GLN A 399 -5.68 3.92 -25.49
CA GLN A 399 -5.74 5.24 -26.13
C GLN A 399 -4.96 6.29 -25.31
N ALA A 400 -5.19 6.33 -24.00
CA ALA A 400 -4.45 7.24 -23.12
C ALA A 400 -2.95 6.93 -23.09
N ALA A 401 -2.55 5.65 -23.14
CA ALA A 401 -1.14 5.25 -23.18
C ALA A 401 -0.42 5.83 -24.42
N LEU A 402 -1.04 5.73 -25.60
CA LEU A 402 -0.48 6.32 -26.83
C LEU A 402 -0.38 7.84 -26.75
N LYS A 403 -1.48 8.50 -26.32
CA LYS A 403 -1.49 9.96 -26.20
C LYS A 403 -0.41 10.45 -25.21
N ILE A 404 -0.34 9.84 -24.04
CA ILE A 404 0.66 10.22 -23.02
C ILE A 404 2.08 10.02 -23.52
N ALA A 405 2.36 8.91 -24.22
CA ALA A 405 3.67 8.67 -24.80
C ALA A 405 4.07 9.75 -25.80
N CYS A 406 3.16 10.15 -26.72
CA CYS A 406 3.39 11.26 -27.65
C CYS A 406 3.58 12.58 -26.93
N ASP A 407 2.70 12.94 -25.97
CA ASP A 407 2.79 14.18 -25.23
C ASP A 407 4.12 14.30 -24.45
N LEU A 408 4.63 13.19 -23.87
CA LEU A 408 5.90 13.19 -23.15
C LEU A 408 7.11 13.40 -24.07
N VAL A 409 7.02 13.01 -25.35
CA VAL A 409 8.03 13.35 -26.37
C VAL A 409 7.94 14.83 -26.71
N ASP A 410 6.75 15.35 -27.00
CA ASP A 410 6.52 16.76 -27.33
C ASP A 410 6.93 17.69 -26.19
N GLU A 411 6.77 17.27 -24.95
CA GLU A 411 7.19 17.96 -23.74
C GLU A 411 8.73 17.85 -23.48
N GLY A 412 9.44 17.05 -24.27
CA GLY A 412 10.88 16.81 -24.11
C GLY A 412 11.24 15.97 -22.87
N ALA A 413 10.23 15.29 -22.30
CA ALA A 413 10.44 14.44 -21.12
C ALA A 413 11.00 13.07 -21.49
N ARG A 414 10.74 12.58 -22.73
CA ARG A 414 11.25 11.29 -23.25
C ARG A 414 11.70 11.42 -24.70
N THR A 415 12.56 10.49 -25.14
CA THR A 415 12.86 10.30 -26.56
C THR A 415 11.75 9.46 -27.21
N GLU A 416 11.70 9.44 -28.55
CA GLU A 416 10.75 8.60 -29.30
C GLU A 416 10.93 7.12 -28.98
N GLU A 417 12.17 6.64 -28.86
CA GLU A 417 12.46 5.25 -28.51
C GLU A 417 11.99 4.91 -27.09
N GLU A 418 12.22 5.80 -26.13
CA GLU A 418 11.73 5.62 -24.78
C GLU A 418 10.19 5.61 -24.70
N ALA A 419 9.53 6.45 -25.50
CA ALA A 419 8.08 6.53 -25.58
C ALA A 419 7.48 5.25 -26.18
N VAL A 420 8.08 4.72 -27.26
CA VAL A 420 7.69 3.43 -27.85
C VAL A 420 7.85 2.29 -26.81
N ALA A 421 8.94 2.28 -26.04
CA ALA A 421 9.18 1.28 -25.00
C ALA A 421 8.17 1.33 -23.84
N MET A 422 7.43 2.44 -23.65
CA MET A 422 6.35 2.55 -22.65
C MET A 422 5.07 1.81 -23.07
N ILE A 423 4.88 1.51 -24.35
CA ILE A 423 3.66 0.93 -24.89
C ILE A 423 3.71 -0.59 -24.76
N ASP A 424 2.81 -1.17 -23.98
CA ASP A 424 2.62 -2.61 -23.98
C ASP A 424 2.00 -3.03 -25.33
N PRO A 425 2.61 -3.96 -26.09
CA PRO A 425 2.07 -4.43 -27.36
C PRO A 425 0.63 -4.93 -27.29
N ARG A 426 0.22 -5.49 -26.15
CA ARG A 426 -1.17 -5.92 -25.89
C ARG A 426 -2.17 -4.78 -25.96
N ASN A 427 -1.74 -3.54 -25.72
CA ASN A 427 -2.59 -2.37 -25.87
C ASN A 427 -3.02 -2.13 -27.31
N LEU A 428 -2.20 -2.54 -28.29
CA LEU A 428 -2.55 -2.42 -29.73
C LEU A 428 -3.73 -3.33 -30.07
N ASP A 429 -3.73 -4.57 -29.59
CA ASP A 429 -4.85 -5.48 -29.75
C ASP A 429 -6.14 -4.89 -29.15
N THR A 430 -6.01 -4.24 -27.99
CA THR A 430 -7.14 -3.59 -27.31
C THR A 430 -7.75 -2.46 -28.14
N LEU A 431 -6.96 -1.71 -28.89
CA LEU A 431 -7.43 -0.64 -29.79
C LEU A 431 -8.19 -1.18 -31.02
N LEU A 432 -7.99 -2.45 -31.34
CA LEU A 432 -8.68 -3.15 -32.43
C LEU A 432 -9.99 -3.80 -31.96
N HIS A 433 -10.33 -3.75 -30.69
CA HIS A 433 -11.57 -4.29 -30.17
C HIS A 433 -12.80 -3.56 -30.74
N PRO A 434 -13.96 -4.26 -30.86
CA PRO A 434 -15.20 -3.66 -31.30
C PRO A 434 -15.55 -2.41 -30.49
N GLN A 435 -15.90 -1.37 -31.20
CA GLN A 435 -16.41 -0.11 -30.64
C GLN A 435 -17.81 0.14 -31.19
N PHE A 436 -18.62 0.90 -30.43
CA PHE A 436 -19.88 1.40 -30.98
C PHE A 436 -19.58 2.42 -32.08
N ASP A 437 -20.41 2.41 -33.13
CA ASP A 437 -20.35 3.46 -34.13
C ASP A 437 -20.54 4.84 -33.47
N ALA A 438 -19.61 5.75 -33.77
CA ALA A 438 -19.55 7.05 -33.10
C ALA A 438 -20.83 7.90 -33.32
N ALA A 439 -21.44 7.81 -34.50
CA ALA A 439 -22.67 8.52 -34.82
C ALA A 439 -23.85 7.91 -34.10
N ALA A 440 -23.94 6.58 -34.05
CA ALA A 440 -24.98 5.87 -33.32
C ALA A 440 -24.87 6.12 -31.80
N LEU A 441 -23.65 6.13 -31.25
CA LEU A 441 -23.43 6.42 -29.82
C LEU A 441 -23.86 7.86 -29.48
N LYS A 442 -23.54 8.82 -30.36
CA LYS A 442 -23.94 10.23 -30.17
C LYS A 442 -25.45 10.44 -30.27
N ALA A 443 -26.13 9.64 -31.09
CA ALA A 443 -27.60 9.70 -31.25
C ALA A 443 -28.36 8.92 -30.17
N ALA A 444 -27.69 8.00 -29.45
CA ALA A 444 -28.32 7.21 -28.40
C ALA A 444 -28.62 8.03 -27.14
N THR A 445 -29.73 7.72 -26.50
CA THR A 445 -30.05 8.26 -25.17
C THR A 445 -29.53 7.29 -24.11
N PRO A 446 -28.48 7.64 -23.34
CA PRO A 446 -27.96 6.74 -22.32
C PRO A 446 -28.94 6.56 -21.18
N VAL A 447 -29.16 5.34 -20.75
CA VAL A 447 -29.98 4.99 -19.60
C VAL A 447 -29.27 5.36 -18.28
N ALA A 448 -27.94 5.20 -18.24
CA ALA A 448 -27.08 5.55 -17.12
C ALA A 448 -25.68 5.91 -17.60
N LYS A 449 -24.90 6.54 -16.73
CA LYS A 449 -23.47 6.80 -16.93
C LYS A 449 -22.68 6.13 -15.85
N ALA A 450 -21.54 5.55 -16.21
CA ALA A 450 -20.57 4.98 -15.29
C ALA A 450 -19.14 5.36 -15.70
N LEU A 451 -18.17 5.13 -14.82
CA LEU A 451 -16.76 5.33 -15.13
C LEU A 451 -16.28 4.21 -16.07
N GLY A 452 -15.62 4.59 -17.15
CA GLY A 452 -15.01 3.64 -18.09
C GLY A 452 -13.76 3.02 -17.46
N ALA A 453 -13.85 1.79 -16.96
CA ALA A 453 -12.73 1.09 -16.33
C ALA A 453 -11.97 0.17 -17.31
N SER A 454 -12.56 -0.16 -18.46
CA SER A 454 -12.00 -1.08 -19.46
C SER A 454 -12.43 -0.63 -20.87
N PRO A 455 -11.57 -0.80 -21.88
CA PRO A 455 -11.92 -0.48 -23.26
C PRO A 455 -12.88 -1.52 -23.87
N GLY A 456 -13.53 -1.13 -24.96
CA GLY A 456 -14.41 -1.97 -25.75
C GLY A 456 -15.88 -1.67 -25.59
N ALA A 457 -16.70 -2.35 -26.41
CA ALA A 457 -18.15 -2.26 -26.38
C ALA A 457 -18.72 -3.65 -26.11
N ALA A 458 -19.56 -3.79 -25.12
CA ALA A 458 -20.23 -5.02 -24.77
C ALA A 458 -21.72 -4.93 -25.02
N CYS A 459 -22.31 -5.97 -25.64
CA CYS A 459 -23.74 -6.14 -25.79
C CYS A 459 -24.15 -7.49 -25.22
N GLY A 460 -25.25 -7.51 -24.48
CA GLY A 460 -25.77 -8.72 -23.86
C GLY A 460 -27.08 -8.50 -23.13
N LYS A 461 -27.64 -9.58 -22.57
CA LYS A 461 -28.79 -9.52 -21.70
C LYS A 461 -28.37 -8.96 -20.34
N VAL A 462 -29.16 -8.09 -19.78
CA VAL A 462 -28.87 -7.48 -18.49
C VAL A 462 -29.16 -8.47 -17.37
N VAL A 463 -28.21 -8.62 -16.46
CA VAL A 463 -28.31 -9.39 -15.20
C VAL A 463 -27.89 -8.51 -14.04
N PHE A 464 -28.39 -8.78 -12.83
CA PHE A 464 -28.17 -7.93 -11.67
C PHE A 464 -27.36 -8.58 -10.54
N THR A 465 -27.09 -9.88 -10.66
CA THR A 465 -26.26 -10.62 -9.69
C THR A 465 -25.06 -11.25 -10.38
N ALA A 466 -23.99 -11.45 -9.63
CA ALA A 466 -22.78 -12.12 -10.14
C ALA A 466 -23.06 -13.58 -10.46
N GLU A 467 -23.90 -14.22 -9.65
CA GLU A 467 -24.35 -15.62 -9.80
C GLU A 467 -25.11 -15.80 -11.12
N ASP A 468 -26.08 -14.93 -11.41
CA ASP A 468 -26.79 -14.94 -12.69
C ASP A 468 -25.86 -14.74 -13.88
N ALA A 469 -24.88 -13.84 -13.74
CA ALA A 469 -23.90 -13.59 -14.79
C ALA A 469 -23.08 -14.85 -15.11
N VAL A 470 -22.61 -15.55 -14.08
CA VAL A 470 -21.87 -16.80 -14.21
C VAL A 470 -22.76 -17.91 -14.82
N GLU A 471 -23.96 -18.09 -14.31
CA GLU A 471 -24.89 -19.12 -14.77
C GLU A 471 -25.28 -18.91 -16.25
N TRP A 472 -25.63 -17.69 -16.64
CA TRP A 472 -26.04 -17.39 -17.99
C TRP A 472 -24.88 -17.45 -18.99
N ALA A 473 -23.68 -16.98 -18.57
CA ALA A 473 -22.47 -17.12 -19.38
C ALA A 473 -22.10 -18.60 -19.60
N ALA A 474 -22.26 -19.45 -18.59
CA ALA A 474 -22.05 -20.91 -18.73
C ALA A 474 -23.02 -21.57 -19.73
N ARG A 475 -24.18 -20.99 -19.96
CA ARG A 475 -25.15 -21.42 -21.00
C ARG A 475 -24.81 -20.87 -22.40
N GLY A 476 -23.73 -20.11 -22.55
CA GLY A 476 -23.33 -19.46 -23.80
C GLY A 476 -24.05 -18.14 -24.11
N GLU A 477 -24.79 -17.57 -23.14
CA GLU A 477 -25.44 -16.28 -23.29
C GLU A 477 -24.45 -15.13 -23.12
N LYS A 478 -24.60 -14.10 -23.94
CA LYS A 478 -23.89 -12.83 -23.70
C LYS A 478 -24.65 -12.02 -22.67
N VAL A 479 -23.98 -11.65 -21.60
CA VAL A 479 -24.59 -10.92 -20.48
C VAL A 479 -23.84 -9.63 -20.15
N VAL A 480 -24.57 -8.65 -19.62
CA VAL A 480 -24.03 -7.41 -19.06
C VAL A 480 -24.51 -7.34 -17.61
N LEU A 481 -23.57 -7.42 -16.67
CA LEU A 481 -23.87 -7.28 -15.25
C LEU A 481 -24.02 -5.79 -14.91
N VAL A 482 -25.18 -5.42 -14.36
CA VAL A 482 -25.50 -4.06 -13.93
C VAL A 482 -25.73 -4.05 -12.44
N ARG A 483 -24.89 -3.34 -11.69
CA ARG A 483 -24.98 -3.17 -10.25
C ARG A 483 -24.68 -1.73 -9.85
N LEU A 484 -25.07 -1.35 -8.63
CA LEU A 484 -24.61 -0.09 -8.02
C LEU A 484 -23.10 -0.06 -7.89
N GLU A 485 -22.52 -1.18 -7.45
CA GLU A 485 -21.08 -1.41 -7.30
C GLU A 485 -20.72 -2.83 -7.71
N THR A 486 -19.52 -2.98 -8.26
CA THR A 486 -18.90 -4.28 -8.50
C THR A 486 -17.71 -4.43 -7.57
N SER A 487 -17.68 -5.50 -6.78
CA SER A 487 -16.50 -5.90 -6.00
C SER A 487 -15.67 -6.93 -6.79
N PRO A 488 -14.36 -6.97 -6.55
CA PRO A 488 -13.48 -7.99 -7.13
C PRO A 488 -13.87 -9.43 -6.78
#